data_e774850cfea4888aed1fa25b6279984e
#
_entry.id   e774850cfea4888aed1fa25b6279984e
#
_cell.length_a   1.000
_cell.length_b   1.000
_cell.length_c   1.000
_cell.angle_alpha   90.00
_cell.angle_beta   90.00
_cell.angle_gamma   90.00
#
_symmetry.space_group_name_H-M   'P 1'
#
loop_
_entity.id
_entity.type
_entity.pdbx_description
1 polymer ?
#
loop_
_entity_poly.entity_id
_entity_poly.type
_entity_poly.pdbx_seq_one_letter_code
_entity_poly.pdbx_strand_id
1 'polypeptide(L)'
;MKNKQEWFDKKVAAVPEAIMTEVQMSASIIARIDSILKKKSMTQRDLARRLGKSEAVVSRWTTGFPNLTLRSIAELSIALGEPLIIIPE
;
A
#
# COMPACT_ATOMS: atom_id res chain seq x y z
N MET A 1 13.48 15.46 34.28
CA MET A 1 13.94 14.14 33.78
C MET A 1 12.99 13.62 32.71
N LYS A 2 13.55 13.03 31.71
CA LYS A 2 12.71 12.48 30.64
C LYS A 2 12.22 11.10 31.02
N ASN A 3 10.92 10.86 30.85
CA ASN A 3 10.30 9.56 31.11
C ASN A 3 10.38 8.69 29.85
N LYS A 4 9.83 7.48 29.94
CA LYS A 4 9.85 6.54 28.80
C LYS A 4 9.11 7.10 27.60
N GLN A 5 8.01 7.84 27.83
CA GLN A 5 7.23 8.41 26.76
C GLN A 5 8.03 9.46 25.99
N GLU A 6 8.73 10.33 26.70
CA GLU A 6 9.59 11.34 26.08
C GLU A 6 10.71 10.72 25.28
N TRP A 7 11.33 9.66 25.82
CA TRP A 7 12.38 8.96 25.12
C TRP A 7 11.84 8.32 23.84
N PHE A 8 10.68 7.69 23.92
CA PHE A 8 10.02 7.06 22.77
C PHE A 8 9.67 8.13 21.73
N ASP A 9 9.07 9.23 22.17
CA ASP A 9 8.70 10.33 21.27
C ASP A 9 9.92 10.89 20.55
N LYS A 10 11.03 10.97 21.24
CA LYS A 10 12.29 11.45 20.66
C LYS A 10 12.79 10.48 19.58
N LYS A 11 12.69 9.18 19.83
CA LYS A 11 13.07 8.14 18.84
C LYS A 11 12.16 8.18 17.63
N VAL A 12 10.86 8.30 17.84
CA VAL A 12 9.89 8.40 16.76
C VAL A 12 10.11 9.69 15.97
N ALA A 13 10.40 10.79 16.68
CA ALA A 13 10.65 12.07 16.02
C ALA A 13 11.90 12.06 15.16
N ALA A 14 12.82 11.10 15.38
CA ALA A 14 14.00 10.95 14.53
C ALA A 14 13.64 10.37 13.16
N VAL A 15 12.47 9.74 13.03
CA VAL A 15 11.93 9.26 11.76
C VAL A 15 11.06 10.36 11.17
N PRO A 16 11.36 10.84 9.96
CA PRO A 16 10.53 11.87 9.34
C PRO A 16 9.06 11.49 9.33
N GLU A 17 8.23 12.43 9.73
CA GLU A 17 6.77 12.21 9.78
C GLU A 17 6.21 11.76 8.43
N ALA A 18 6.77 12.31 7.34
CA ALA A 18 6.36 11.93 6.00
C ALA A 18 6.61 10.45 5.72
N ILE A 19 7.70 9.89 6.24
CA ILE A 19 8.00 8.46 6.07
C ILE A 19 7.02 7.61 6.87
N MET A 20 6.69 8.02 8.08
CA MET A 20 5.68 7.31 8.88
C MET A 20 4.33 7.30 8.18
N THR A 21 3.94 8.44 7.63
CA THR A 21 2.69 8.58 6.89
C THR A 21 2.72 7.71 5.63
N GLU A 22 3.83 7.71 4.92
CA GLU A 22 3.99 6.87 3.72
C GLU A 22 3.80 5.39 4.04
N VAL A 23 4.39 4.92 5.13
CA VAL A 23 4.26 3.52 5.56
C VAL A 23 2.80 3.19 5.86
N GLN A 24 2.11 4.07 6.57
CA GLN A 24 0.70 3.88 6.89
C GLN A 24 -0.17 3.85 5.63
N MET A 25 0.09 4.76 4.71
CA MET A 25 -0.64 4.82 3.44
C MET A 25 -0.41 3.56 2.61
N SER A 26 0.84 3.10 2.54
CA SER A 26 1.18 1.88 1.80
C SER A 26 0.47 0.67 2.40
N ALA A 27 0.48 0.54 3.71
CA ALA A 27 -0.19 -0.56 4.39
C ALA A 27 -1.70 -0.55 4.12
N SER A 28 -2.31 0.64 4.12
CA SER A 28 -3.74 0.78 3.84
C SER A 28 -4.08 0.41 2.41
N ILE A 29 -3.24 0.82 1.47
CA ILE A 29 -3.43 0.49 0.04
C ILE A 29 -3.31 -1.03 -0.16
N ILE A 30 -2.30 -1.65 0.43
CA ILE A 30 -2.11 -3.10 0.33
C ILE A 30 -3.30 -3.85 0.91
N ALA A 31 -3.78 -3.42 2.06
CA ALA A 31 -4.96 -4.03 2.69
C ALA A 31 -6.21 -3.91 1.81
N ARG A 32 -6.37 -2.77 1.15
CA ARG A 32 -7.49 -2.56 0.23
C ARG A 32 -7.38 -3.44 -1.00
N ILE A 33 -6.18 -3.59 -1.56
CA ILE A 33 -5.96 -4.50 -2.69
C ILE A 33 -6.39 -5.91 -2.30
N ASP A 34 -5.92 -6.40 -1.16
CA ASP A 34 -6.25 -7.74 -0.68
C ASP A 34 -7.75 -7.91 -0.47
N SER A 35 -8.39 -6.92 0.10
CA SER A 35 -9.84 -6.92 0.32
C SER A 35 -10.61 -7.01 -0.99
N ILE A 36 -10.20 -6.25 -2.01
CA ILE A 36 -10.85 -6.28 -3.33
C ILE A 36 -10.65 -7.63 -4.01
N LEU A 37 -9.43 -8.18 -3.94
CA LEU A 37 -9.15 -9.50 -4.50
C LEU A 37 -10.06 -10.55 -3.90
N LYS A 38 -10.19 -10.55 -2.58
CA LYS A 38 -11.06 -11.50 -1.88
C LYS A 38 -12.53 -11.31 -2.26
N LYS A 39 -12.97 -10.08 -2.28
CA LYS A 39 -14.35 -9.75 -2.63
C LYS A 39 -14.72 -10.23 -4.04
N LYS A 40 -13.79 -10.12 -4.97
CA LYS A 40 -14.02 -10.49 -6.37
C LYS A 40 -13.55 -11.90 -6.71
N SER A 41 -13.09 -12.66 -5.72
CA SER A 41 -12.55 -14.00 -5.93
C SER A 41 -11.44 -14.00 -6.98
N MET A 42 -10.60 -12.97 -6.94
CA MET A 42 -9.51 -12.77 -7.89
C MET A 42 -8.19 -13.15 -7.22
N THR A 43 -7.36 -13.89 -7.96
CA THR A 43 -6.03 -14.26 -7.48
C THR A 43 -5.00 -13.23 -7.92
N GLN A 44 -3.79 -13.29 -7.33
CA GLN A 44 -2.68 -12.46 -7.79
C GLN A 44 -2.31 -12.75 -9.25
N ARG A 45 -2.48 -14.01 -9.67
CA ARG A 45 -2.26 -14.38 -11.07
C ARG A 45 -3.24 -13.66 -11.99
N ASP A 46 -4.52 -13.62 -11.60
CA ASP A 46 -5.54 -12.90 -12.36
C ASP A 46 -5.21 -11.43 -12.46
N LEU A 47 -4.77 -10.83 -11.36
CA LEU A 47 -4.38 -9.43 -11.32
C LEU A 47 -3.18 -9.17 -12.22
N ALA A 48 -2.16 -10.05 -12.15
CA ALA A 48 -0.97 -9.93 -12.99
C ALA A 48 -1.34 -9.99 -14.47
N ARG A 49 -2.25 -10.89 -14.82
CA ARG A 49 -2.74 -11.03 -16.19
C ARG A 49 -3.41 -9.76 -16.69
N ARG A 50 -4.26 -9.17 -15.86
CA ARG A 50 -4.95 -7.92 -16.21
C ARG A 50 -3.98 -6.75 -16.34
N LEU A 51 -2.92 -6.76 -15.54
CA LEU A 51 -1.90 -5.71 -15.58
C LEU A 51 -0.90 -5.90 -16.72
N GLY A 52 -0.84 -7.10 -17.29
CA GLY A 52 0.19 -7.43 -18.26
C GLY A 52 1.57 -7.50 -17.62
N LYS A 53 1.65 -7.88 -16.36
CA LYS A 53 2.88 -7.98 -15.59
C LYS A 53 3.06 -9.38 -15.00
N SER A 54 4.26 -9.67 -14.52
CA SER A 54 4.53 -10.96 -13.90
C SER A 54 3.92 -11.06 -12.50
N GLU A 55 3.66 -12.28 -12.05
CA GLU A 55 3.19 -12.50 -10.68
C GLU A 55 4.22 -12.01 -9.66
N ALA A 56 5.52 -12.09 -9.99
CA ALA A 56 6.57 -11.61 -9.11
C ALA A 56 6.46 -10.11 -8.86
N VAL A 57 6.12 -9.33 -9.90
CA VAL A 57 5.91 -7.89 -9.77
C VAL A 57 4.69 -7.61 -8.90
N VAL A 58 3.59 -8.31 -9.15
CA VAL A 58 2.36 -8.13 -8.38
C VAL A 58 2.58 -8.53 -6.92
N SER A 59 3.29 -9.64 -6.69
CA SER A 59 3.61 -10.06 -5.34
C SER A 59 4.40 -9.00 -4.59
N ARG A 60 5.36 -8.36 -5.26
CA ARG A 60 6.13 -7.26 -4.68
C ARG A 60 5.26 -6.07 -4.31
N TRP A 61 4.25 -5.77 -5.15
CA TRP A 61 3.35 -4.65 -4.92
C TRP A 61 2.32 -4.92 -3.83
N THR A 62 2.06 -6.19 -3.51
CA THR A 62 1.01 -6.57 -2.57
C THR A 62 1.56 -7.14 -1.26
N THR A 63 2.88 -7.21 -1.11
CA THR A 63 3.51 -7.71 0.11
C THR A 63 4.59 -6.73 0.58
N GLY A 64 4.80 -6.69 1.89
CA GLY A 64 5.80 -5.81 2.46
C GLY A 64 5.41 -4.34 2.35
N PHE A 65 6.40 -3.50 2.10
CA PHE A 65 6.20 -2.05 1.97
C PHE A 65 6.73 -1.61 0.61
N PRO A 66 5.98 -1.86 -0.46
CA PRO A 66 6.43 -1.51 -1.79
C PRO A 66 6.47 0.00 -1.97
N ASN A 67 7.39 0.45 -2.79
CA ASN A 67 7.47 1.85 -3.18
C ASN A 67 6.54 2.07 -4.37
N LEU A 68 5.24 2.15 -4.08
CA LEU A 68 4.23 2.31 -5.12
C LEU A 68 4.21 3.76 -5.62
N THR A 69 4.21 3.91 -6.94
CA THR A 69 4.04 5.21 -7.55
C THR A 69 2.54 5.46 -7.79
N LEU A 70 2.17 6.71 -8.03
CA LEU A 70 0.79 7.02 -8.39
C LEU A 70 0.38 6.26 -9.65
N ARG A 71 1.31 6.09 -10.59
CA ARG A 71 1.02 5.33 -11.81
C ARG A 71 0.71 3.87 -11.50
N SER A 72 1.50 3.23 -10.63
CA SER A 72 1.25 1.86 -10.20
C SER A 72 -0.12 1.73 -9.54
N ILE A 73 -0.46 2.69 -8.69
CA ILE A 73 -1.75 2.71 -8.00
C ILE A 73 -2.89 2.88 -9.01
N ALA A 74 -2.70 3.72 -10.01
CA ALA A 74 -3.70 3.92 -11.06
C ALA A 74 -3.88 2.64 -11.88
N GLU A 75 -2.78 1.99 -12.27
CA GLU A 75 -2.85 0.73 -13.01
C GLU A 75 -3.57 -0.36 -12.20
N LEU A 76 -3.24 -0.47 -10.92
CA LEU A 76 -3.89 -1.43 -10.03
C LEU A 76 -5.39 -1.13 -9.91
N SER A 77 -5.76 0.13 -9.77
CA SER A 77 -7.16 0.54 -9.65
C SER A 77 -7.95 0.13 -10.89
N ILE A 78 -7.39 0.34 -12.07
CA ILE A 78 -8.04 -0.05 -13.31
C ILE A 78 -8.18 -1.56 -13.41
N ALA A 79 -7.12 -2.29 -13.10
CA ALA A 79 -7.13 -3.76 -13.16
C ALA A 79 -8.10 -4.37 -12.16
N LEU A 80 -8.24 -3.77 -10.99
CA LEU A 80 -9.16 -4.23 -9.95
C LEU A 80 -10.59 -3.77 -10.18
N GLY A 81 -10.78 -2.73 -11.00
CA GLY A 81 -12.10 -2.16 -11.27
C GLY A 81 -12.65 -1.32 -10.13
N GLU A 82 -11.80 -0.89 -9.19
CA GLU A 82 -12.17 -0.05 -8.06
C GLU A 82 -11.03 0.89 -7.71
N PRO A 83 -11.33 2.09 -7.24
CA PRO A 83 -10.28 3.03 -6.87
C PRO A 83 -9.56 2.57 -5.61
N LEU A 84 -8.24 2.66 -5.60
CA LEU A 84 -7.44 2.39 -4.42
C LEU A 84 -7.29 3.63 -3.55
N ILE A 85 -7.40 4.80 -4.15
CA ILE A 85 -7.35 6.08 -3.45
C ILE A 85 -8.61 6.86 -3.80
N ILE A 86 -9.28 7.36 -2.78
CA ILE A 86 -10.44 8.24 -2.95
C ILE A 86 -10.06 9.58 -2.36
N ILE A 87 -10.08 10.61 -3.19
CA ILE A 87 -9.74 11.96 -2.76
C ILE A 87 -11.05 12.68 -2.47
N PRO A 88 -11.25 13.14 -1.22
CA PRO A 88 -12.47 13.85 -0.88
C PRO A 88 -12.53 15.20 -1.63
N GLU A 89 -13.72 15.56 -2.05
CA GLU A 89 -13.98 16.83 -2.74
C GLU A 89 -14.45 17.91 -1.76
#